data_544473778db141f6075b9d905044ca12
#
_entry.id   544473778db141f6075b9d905044ca12
#
_cell.length_a   1.000
_cell.length_b   1.000
_cell.length_c   1.000
_cell.angle_alpha   90.00
_cell.angle_beta   90.00
_cell.angle_gamma   90.00
#
_symmetry.space_group_name_H-M   'P 1'
#
loop_
_entity.id
_entity.type
_entity.pdbx_description
1 polymer ?
#
loop_
_entity_poly.entity_id
_entity_poly.type
_entity_poly.pdbx_seq_one_letter_code
_entity_poly.pdbx_strand_id
1 'polypeptide(L)'
;MSNKNSLSPDEHSSSSIDEHSPSSNNSAVKAHSAHLDIGSAEAQGFSAHSQTQSARRWMRGHLIGLSVFALLVLYAAIVPAVFEAGTPSFANSLRSPTAAHIFGTDHFGFDLFVRTAESLRVSLFIGLTAAVAATALGVLVGLLAGLGGVVDRIVMRINDAVSAIPHLILTVVIVALFQGSVAAIVGSIALTHWSPVARIVRSAVLTVRASEMVQCSYGAGASFGWVLRKHLAPAASGHALVAMAMLTPHAVWHESTVSFLGLGIQADEPSLGTLMDLAREDITRGAWWALAFPAMILLLTTMSGVSLTRGATARAERGVGKQKKKSALQKEAGAGRRGRRSEPAEPTEATSELGELRARGLGVEVGAKNIVCGVNLTVRRGEVAGLIGTSGSGKSTVGRALIGMVPTGARVE
;
A
#
# COMPACT_ATOMS: atom_id res chain seq x y z
N MET A 1 -46.26 -37.91 -13.27
CA MET A 1 -45.60 -38.83 -14.19
C MET A 1 -44.16 -38.89 -13.76
N SER A 2 -43.78 -39.79 -12.89
CA SER A 2 -43.36 -41.18 -13.06
C SER A 2 -42.07 -41.28 -13.90
N ASN A 3 -40.94 -41.72 -13.40
CA ASN A 3 -40.50 -43.04 -12.90
C ASN A 3 -38.99 -42.88 -12.51
N LYS A 4 -38.46 -43.21 -11.33
CA LYS A 4 -38.04 -44.50 -10.75
C LYS A 4 -37.10 -45.36 -11.64
N ASN A 5 -35.89 -45.62 -11.11
CA ASN A 5 -35.26 -46.89 -10.69
C ASN A 5 -33.74 -46.65 -10.57
N SER A 6 -33.09 -46.78 -9.39
CA SER A 6 -32.77 -48.00 -8.56
C SER A 6 -31.86 -49.00 -9.27
N LEU A 7 -30.66 -49.25 -8.70
CA LEU A 7 -30.20 -50.51 -8.12
C LEU A 7 -28.66 -50.59 -8.04
N SER A 8 -28.14 -50.81 -6.85
CA SER A 8 -26.87 -51.51 -6.53
C SER A 8 -27.18 -53.04 -6.60
N PRO A 9 -26.32 -53.97 -6.15
CA PRO A 9 -24.92 -53.99 -5.68
C PRO A 9 -24.10 -55.24 -6.18
N ASP A 10 -23.08 -55.60 -5.38
CA ASP A 10 -22.36 -56.91 -5.24
C ASP A 10 -21.00 -57.01 -5.93
N GLU A 11 -20.00 -57.39 -5.28
CA GLU A 11 -19.49 -58.28 -4.26
C GLU A 11 -18.23 -59.04 -4.76
N HIS A 12 -17.29 -59.28 -3.81
CA HIS A 12 -16.29 -60.38 -3.72
C HIS A 12 -15.09 -60.42 -4.70
N SER A 13 -13.88 -60.72 -4.35
CA SER A 13 -13.30 -61.59 -3.30
C SER A 13 -11.76 -61.47 -3.29
N SER A 14 -11.13 -61.36 -2.19
CA SER A 14 -10.18 -62.25 -1.51
C SER A 14 -9.04 -62.94 -2.26
N SER A 15 -7.91 -62.94 -1.60
CA SER A 15 -6.81 -63.92 -1.38
C SER A 15 -5.46 -63.39 -1.89
N SER A 16 -4.47 -63.32 -1.14
CA SER A 16 -3.67 -64.10 -0.17
C SER A 16 -2.21 -64.17 -0.64
N ILE A 17 -1.31 -63.74 0.32
CA ILE A 17 -0.03 -64.36 0.71
C ILE A 17 1.03 -64.52 -0.37
N ASP A 18 2.20 -63.90 -0.20
CA ASP A 18 3.45 -64.61 0.18
C ASP A 18 4.58 -63.65 0.57
N GLU A 19 5.21 -64.00 1.67
CA GLU A 19 6.51 -63.54 2.21
C GLU A 19 7.64 -63.86 1.23
N HIS A 20 8.62 -62.96 1.12
CA HIS A 20 10.05 -63.35 1.09
C HIS A 20 10.95 -62.10 1.29
N SER A 21 11.61 -62.04 2.42
CA SER A 21 12.93 -61.40 2.64
C SER A 21 14.00 -62.53 2.50
N PRO A 22 15.28 -62.31 2.28
CA PRO A 22 16.14 -61.16 2.62
C PRO A 22 17.35 -60.92 1.69
N SER A 23 18.17 -60.01 2.14
CA SER A 23 19.64 -59.91 1.99
C SER A 23 20.23 -58.93 0.94
N SER A 24 21.04 -58.07 1.54
CA SER A 24 22.35 -57.58 1.07
C SER A 24 22.44 -56.82 -0.26
N ASN A 25 22.62 -55.49 -0.16
CA ASN A 25 23.84 -54.89 -0.71
C ASN A 25 24.12 -53.47 -0.17
N ASN A 26 25.05 -53.44 0.74
CA ASN A 26 25.62 -52.25 1.35
C ASN A 26 26.89 -51.91 0.57
N SER A 27 26.83 -51.21 -0.56
CA SER A 27 28.03 -50.73 -1.26
C SER A 27 27.72 -49.81 -2.46
N ALA A 28 26.86 -48.76 -2.30
CA ALA A 28 26.72 -47.78 -3.38
C ALA A 28 26.16 -46.41 -2.90
N VAL A 29 26.55 -45.93 -1.73
CA VAL A 29 26.18 -44.56 -1.27
C VAL A 29 27.45 -43.88 -0.75
N LYS A 30 28.43 -43.69 -1.63
CA LYS A 30 29.58 -42.80 -1.37
C LYS A 30 30.14 -42.19 -2.65
N ALA A 31 29.32 -41.51 -3.44
CA ALA A 31 29.83 -40.66 -4.52
C ALA A 31 28.69 -39.78 -5.09
N HIS A 32 28.08 -38.90 -4.32
CA HIS A 32 27.19 -37.84 -4.91
C HIS A 32 26.99 -36.62 -3.98
N SER A 33 28.01 -36.24 -3.23
CA SER A 33 27.93 -35.03 -2.39
C SER A 33 28.87 -33.87 -2.80
N ALA A 34 29.43 -33.91 -4.01
CA ALA A 34 30.39 -32.89 -4.45
C ALA A 34 29.92 -32.02 -5.63
N HIS A 35 28.66 -32.02 -6.00
CA HIS A 35 28.21 -31.29 -7.23
C HIS A 35 27.00 -30.41 -7.08
N LEU A 36 26.66 -29.87 -5.90
CA LEU A 36 25.49 -29.03 -5.70
C LEU A 36 25.76 -27.61 -5.14
N ASP A 37 27.01 -27.17 -5.12
CA ASP A 37 27.35 -25.83 -4.56
C ASP A 37 27.56 -24.73 -5.62
N ILE A 38 27.51 -25.04 -6.91
CA ILE A 38 27.70 -24.05 -7.98
C ILE A 38 26.38 -23.38 -8.38
N GLY A 39 25.22 -24.01 -8.16
CA GLY A 39 23.92 -23.47 -8.52
C GLY A 39 23.36 -22.37 -7.59
N SER A 40 23.82 -22.33 -6.33
CA SER A 40 23.31 -21.37 -5.34
C SER A 40 23.90 -19.97 -5.49
N ALA A 41 25.15 -19.86 -5.89
CA ALA A 41 25.81 -18.56 -6.11
C ALA A 41 25.36 -17.88 -7.39
N GLU A 42 25.14 -18.61 -8.47
CA GLU A 42 24.60 -18.07 -9.72
C GLU A 42 23.12 -17.67 -9.60
N ALA A 43 22.29 -18.44 -8.89
CA ALA A 43 20.89 -18.09 -8.64
C ALA A 43 20.77 -16.85 -7.76
N GLN A 44 21.65 -16.62 -6.80
CA GLN A 44 21.67 -15.41 -5.98
C GLN A 44 22.21 -14.20 -6.76
N GLY A 45 23.17 -14.37 -7.65
CA GLY A 45 23.68 -13.33 -8.53
C GLY A 45 22.62 -12.88 -9.55
N PHE A 46 21.87 -13.81 -10.14
CA PHE A 46 20.81 -13.50 -11.09
C PHE A 46 19.62 -12.77 -10.46
N SER A 47 19.22 -13.16 -9.24
CA SER A 47 18.16 -12.49 -8.49
C SER A 47 18.54 -11.08 -8.04
N ALA A 48 19.79 -10.86 -7.63
CA ALA A 48 20.28 -9.53 -7.23
C ALA A 48 20.38 -8.56 -8.43
N HIS A 49 20.79 -9.06 -9.59
CA HIS A 49 20.92 -8.24 -10.81
C HIS A 49 19.55 -7.82 -11.37
N SER A 50 18.55 -8.71 -11.33
CA SER A 50 17.18 -8.41 -11.76
C SER A 50 16.49 -7.42 -10.81
N GLN A 51 16.74 -7.49 -9.52
CA GLN A 51 16.20 -6.55 -8.52
C GLN A 51 16.81 -5.14 -8.66
N THR A 52 18.11 -5.03 -8.97
CA THR A 52 18.74 -3.72 -9.17
C THR A 52 18.32 -3.05 -10.48
N GLN A 53 18.09 -3.81 -11.55
CA GLN A 53 17.59 -3.27 -12.81
C GLN A 53 16.14 -2.82 -12.71
N SER A 54 15.29 -3.59 -12.01
CA SER A 54 13.90 -3.19 -11.77
C SER A 54 13.82 -1.91 -10.92
N ALA A 55 14.66 -1.78 -9.90
CA ALA A 55 14.73 -0.59 -9.05
C ALA A 55 15.18 0.67 -9.82
N ARG A 56 16.14 0.54 -10.75
CA ARG A 56 16.61 1.65 -11.59
C ARG A 56 15.56 2.08 -12.62
N ARG A 57 14.86 1.14 -13.26
CA ARG A 57 13.74 1.44 -14.18
C ARG A 57 12.61 2.15 -13.45
N TRP A 58 12.31 1.69 -12.26
CA TRP A 58 11.27 2.24 -11.41
C TRP A 58 11.59 3.68 -10.97
N MET A 59 12.87 3.94 -10.58
CA MET A 59 13.33 5.27 -10.18
C MET A 59 13.31 6.27 -11.35
N ARG A 60 13.64 5.83 -12.57
CA ARG A 60 13.55 6.66 -13.79
C ARG A 60 12.09 7.04 -14.10
N GLY A 61 11.13 6.11 -13.99
CA GLY A 61 9.71 6.40 -14.18
C GLY A 61 9.16 7.45 -13.22
N HIS A 62 9.66 7.47 -11.97
CA HIS A 62 9.30 8.51 -11.00
C HIS A 62 9.85 9.89 -11.35
N LEU A 63 11.11 9.95 -11.75
CA LEU A 63 11.73 11.23 -12.13
C LEU A 63 11.02 11.82 -13.35
N ILE A 64 10.67 11.00 -14.34
CA ILE A 64 9.89 11.44 -15.51
C ILE A 64 8.51 11.96 -15.08
N GLY A 65 7.79 11.21 -14.24
CA GLY A 65 6.48 11.65 -13.77
C GLY A 65 6.54 12.94 -12.95
N LEU A 66 7.56 13.10 -12.09
CA LEU A 66 7.79 14.33 -11.34
C LEU A 66 8.10 15.52 -12.28
N SER A 67 8.95 15.31 -13.29
CA SER A 67 9.31 16.35 -14.24
C SER A 67 8.10 16.78 -15.07
N VAL A 68 7.29 15.82 -15.55
CA VAL A 68 6.07 16.13 -16.32
C VAL A 68 5.06 16.88 -15.44
N PHE A 69 4.85 16.44 -14.20
CA PHE A 69 3.92 17.11 -13.29
C PHE A 69 4.38 18.54 -12.96
N ALA A 70 5.68 18.72 -12.68
CA ALA A 70 6.25 20.03 -12.42
C ALA A 70 6.12 20.96 -13.64
N LEU A 71 6.34 20.43 -14.85
CA LEU A 71 6.16 21.18 -16.09
C LEU A 71 4.70 21.59 -16.29
N LEU A 72 3.73 20.72 -15.99
CA LEU A 72 2.30 21.03 -16.09
C LEU A 72 1.87 22.09 -15.07
N VAL A 73 2.37 22.02 -13.84
CA VAL A 73 2.12 23.05 -12.81
C VAL A 73 2.73 24.39 -13.25
N LEU A 74 3.94 24.36 -13.80
CA LEU A 74 4.60 25.55 -14.31
C LEU A 74 3.85 26.15 -15.51
N TYR A 75 3.37 25.30 -16.42
CA TYR A 75 2.51 25.69 -17.55
C TYR A 75 1.23 26.37 -17.05
N ALA A 76 0.52 25.78 -16.09
CA ALA A 76 -0.70 26.36 -15.51
C ALA A 76 -0.45 27.67 -14.74
N ALA A 77 0.76 27.88 -14.21
CA ALA A 77 1.09 29.09 -13.46
C ALA A 77 1.62 30.21 -14.35
N ILE A 78 2.51 29.91 -15.30
CA ILE A 78 3.22 30.92 -16.07
C ILE A 78 2.40 31.37 -17.28
N VAL A 79 1.80 30.45 -18.04
CA VAL A 79 1.15 30.81 -19.30
C VAL A 79 0.02 31.82 -19.08
N PRO A 80 -0.90 31.64 -18.13
CA PRO A 80 -1.95 32.63 -17.86
C PRO A 80 -1.44 33.95 -17.25
N ALA A 81 -0.23 33.95 -16.71
CA ALA A 81 0.39 35.16 -16.15
C ALA A 81 1.10 36.03 -17.21
N VAL A 82 1.52 35.42 -18.32
CA VAL A 82 2.30 36.08 -19.38
C VAL A 82 1.47 36.33 -20.63
N PHE A 83 0.52 35.43 -20.90
CA PHE A 83 -0.31 35.50 -22.11
C PHE A 83 -1.79 35.64 -21.69
N GLU A 84 -2.50 36.52 -22.34
CA GLU A 84 -3.95 36.62 -22.21
C GLU A 84 -4.62 35.69 -23.24
N ALA A 85 -5.71 35.05 -22.89
CA ALA A 85 -6.47 34.22 -23.82
C ALA A 85 -7.08 35.04 -24.98
N GLY A 86 -6.97 36.34 -24.90
CA GLY A 86 -7.51 37.29 -25.86
C GLY A 86 -8.99 37.59 -25.64
N THR A 87 -9.55 38.41 -26.50
CA THR A 87 -11.00 38.67 -26.56
C THR A 87 -11.64 37.76 -27.61
N PRO A 88 -12.94 37.39 -27.45
CA PRO A 88 -13.65 36.62 -28.46
C PRO A 88 -13.50 37.23 -29.86
N SER A 89 -13.01 36.42 -30.80
CA SER A 89 -12.78 36.86 -32.18
C SER A 89 -13.31 35.82 -33.17
N PHE A 90 -14.51 35.98 -33.62
CA PHE A 90 -15.13 35.08 -34.61
C PHE A 90 -14.36 34.96 -35.91
N ALA A 91 -13.52 35.96 -36.26
CA ALA A 91 -12.65 35.91 -37.40
C ALA A 91 -11.51 34.84 -37.23
N ASN A 92 -11.20 34.51 -36.00
CA ASN A 92 -10.21 33.49 -35.63
C ASN A 92 -10.85 32.16 -35.16
N SER A 93 -12.18 32.00 -35.31
CA SER A 93 -12.90 30.81 -34.87
C SER A 93 -12.39 29.55 -35.60
N LEU A 94 -12.19 28.47 -34.83
CA LEU A 94 -11.85 27.12 -35.30
C LEU A 94 -10.60 27.06 -36.22
N ARG A 95 -9.62 27.90 -35.97
CA ARG A 95 -8.34 27.83 -36.70
C ARG A 95 -7.55 26.60 -36.22
N SER A 96 -7.07 25.84 -37.17
CA SER A 96 -6.19 24.69 -36.89
C SER A 96 -4.89 25.12 -36.22
N PRO A 97 -4.18 24.22 -35.52
CA PRO A 97 -2.87 24.49 -34.93
C PRO A 97 -1.88 25.10 -35.93
N THR A 98 -1.26 26.22 -35.55
CA THR A 98 -0.26 26.96 -36.31
C THR A 98 0.81 27.48 -35.37
N ALA A 99 1.88 28.08 -35.93
CA ALA A 99 2.92 28.69 -35.09
C ALA A 99 2.41 29.86 -34.24
N ALA A 100 1.33 30.55 -34.68
CA ALA A 100 0.69 31.61 -33.92
C ALA A 100 -0.27 31.08 -32.84
N HIS A 101 -0.92 29.94 -33.08
CA HIS A 101 -1.86 29.27 -32.18
C HIS A 101 -1.47 27.81 -32.06
N ILE A 102 -0.60 27.50 -31.10
CA ILE A 102 0.03 26.18 -30.94
C ILE A 102 -1.00 25.03 -30.82
N PHE A 103 -2.09 25.25 -30.07
CA PHE A 103 -3.20 24.29 -29.92
C PHE A 103 -4.40 24.64 -30.81
N GLY A 104 -4.29 25.63 -31.69
CA GLY A 104 -5.39 26.16 -32.47
C GLY A 104 -6.30 27.05 -31.63
N THR A 105 -7.50 27.35 -32.16
CA THR A 105 -8.52 28.17 -31.50
C THR A 105 -9.83 27.41 -31.37
N ASP A 106 -10.65 27.82 -30.39
CA ASP A 106 -12.01 27.32 -30.17
C ASP A 106 -13.04 28.04 -31.07
N HIS A 107 -14.34 27.70 -30.93
CA HIS A 107 -15.41 28.32 -31.69
C HIS A 107 -15.63 29.81 -31.37
N PHE A 108 -15.15 30.30 -30.21
CA PHE A 108 -15.15 31.73 -29.88
C PHE A 108 -13.91 32.47 -30.41
N GLY A 109 -12.90 31.72 -30.95
CA GLY A 109 -11.65 32.25 -31.42
C GLY A 109 -10.59 32.51 -30.34
N PHE A 110 -10.79 31.97 -29.14
CA PHE A 110 -9.79 32.03 -28.08
C PHE A 110 -8.62 31.08 -28.38
N ASP A 111 -7.43 31.46 -27.97
CA ASP A 111 -6.24 30.61 -28.06
C ASP A 111 -6.35 29.44 -27.07
N LEU A 112 -6.43 28.21 -27.58
CA LEU A 112 -6.58 27.02 -26.78
C LEU A 112 -5.34 26.68 -25.93
N PHE A 113 -4.15 27.14 -26.30
CA PHE A 113 -2.96 26.95 -25.49
C PHE A 113 -3.08 27.71 -24.17
N VAL A 114 -3.51 28.96 -24.21
CA VAL A 114 -3.72 29.78 -22.99
C VAL A 114 -4.92 29.28 -22.19
N ARG A 115 -6.07 29.05 -22.85
CA ARG A 115 -7.27 28.54 -22.17
C ARG A 115 -7.08 27.18 -21.51
N THR A 116 -6.30 26.27 -22.12
CA THR A 116 -5.98 24.98 -21.50
C THR A 116 -5.11 25.16 -20.25
N ALA A 117 -4.21 26.14 -20.22
CA ALA A 117 -3.40 26.44 -19.04
C ALA A 117 -4.25 27.03 -17.90
N GLU A 118 -5.16 27.96 -18.20
CA GLU A 118 -6.14 28.50 -17.25
C GLU A 118 -7.03 27.39 -16.67
N SER A 119 -7.58 26.55 -17.54
CA SER A 119 -8.43 25.43 -17.18
C SER A 119 -7.70 24.40 -16.32
N LEU A 120 -6.43 24.12 -16.62
CA LEU A 120 -5.59 23.23 -15.78
C LEU A 120 -5.38 23.83 -14.40
N ARG A 121 -5.16 25.14 -14.27
CA ARG A 121 -5.00 25.82 -12.98
C ARG A 121 -6.24 25.65 -12.12
N VAL A 122 -7.44 25.86 -12.72
CA VAL A 122 -8.71 25.70 -12.03
C VAL A 122 -8.93 24.25 -11.61
N SER A 123 -8.73 23.28 -12.50
CA SER A 123 -8.90 21.85 -12.19
C SER A 123 -7.90 21.38 -11.13
N LEU A 124 -6.65 21.85 -11.14
CA LEU A 124 -5.67 21.52 -10.09
C LEU A 124 -6.05 22.11 -8.74
N PHE A 125 -6.54 23.35 -8.70
CA PHE A 125 -7.01 24.01 -7.48
C PHE A 125 -8.18 23.25 -6.86
N ILE A 126 -9.19 22.90 -7.65
CA ILE A 126 -10.37 22.16 -7.19
C ILE A 126 -9.98 20.75 -6.74
N GLY A 127 -9.18 20.04 -7.56
CA GLY A 127 -8.71 18.69 -7.21
C GLY A 127 -7.88 18.66 -5.93
N LEU A 128 -7.01 19.65 -5.71
CA LEU A 128 -6.21 19.75 -4.50
C LEU A 128 -7.09 20.07 -3.28
N THR A 129 -7.98 21.04 -3.37
CA THR A 129 -8.88 21.41 -2.26
C THR A 129 -9.81 20.26 -1.89
N ALA A 130 -10.35 19.54 -2.87
CA ALA A 130 -11.17 18.35 -2.66
C ALA A 130 -10.36 17.22 -2.00
N ALA A 131 -9.11 16.99 -2.43
CA ALA A 131 -8.23 15.99 -1.82
C ALA A 131 -7.88 16.34 -0.37
N VAL A 132 -7.63 17.61 -0.07
CA VAL A 132 -7.40 18.09 1.31
C VAL A 132 -8.64 17.87 2.17
N ALA A 133 -9.82 18.28 1.70
CA ALA A 133 -11.08 18.11 2.41
C ALA A 133 -11.43 16.65 2.68
N ALA A 134 -11.31 15.78 1.66
CA ALA A 134 -11.50 14.34 1.79
C ALA A 134 -10.51 13.70 2.78
N THR A 135 -9.24 14.13 2.72
CA THR A 135 -8.21 13.62 3.63
C THR A 135 -8.47 14.08 5.06
N ALA A 136 -8.82 15.33 5.29
CA ALA A 136 -9.14 15.85 6.62
C ALA A 136 -10.33 15.09 7.24
N LEU A 137 -11.39 14.87 6.47
CA LEU A 137 -12.55 14.08 6.90
C LEU A 137 -12.16 12.63 7.17
N GLY A 138 -11.38 12.01 6.28
CA GLY A 138 -10.90 10.64 6.43
C GLY A 138 -9.99 10.45 7.65
N VAL A 139 -9.11 11.42 7.94
CA VAL A 139 -8.27 11.41 9.15
C VAL A 139 -9.12 11.50 10.41
N LEU A 140 -10.08 12.45 10.45
CA LEU A 140 -10.99 12.61 11.58
C LEU A 140 -11.75 11.30 11.85
N VAL A 141 -12.39 10.75 10.85
CA VAL A 141 -13.17 9.52 10.95
C VAL A 141 -12.29 8.30 11.27
N GLY A 142 -11.10 8.21 10.65
CA GLY A 142 -10.13 7.14 10.91
C GLY A 142 -9.56 7.17 12.33
N LEU A 143 -9.31 8.35 12.88
CA LEU A 143 -8.92 8.52 14.29
C LEU A 143 -10.06 8.10 15.24
N LEU A 144 -11.30 8.51 14.96
CA LEU A 144 -12.47 8.09 15.75
C LEU A 144 -12.66 6.56 15.71
N ALA A 145 -12.59 5.95 14.55
CA ALA A 145 -12.64 4.50 14.41
C ALA A 145 -11.48 3.79 15.14
N GLY A 146 -10.28 4.41 15.14
CA GLY A 146 -9.11 3.92 15.87
C GLY A 146 -9.27 3.86 17.40
N LEU A 147 -10.33 4.47 17.96
CA LEU A 147 -10.71 4.31 19.36
C LEU A 147 -11.15 2.87 19.67
N GLY A 148 -11.61 2.13 18.68
CA GLY A 148 -12.04 0.73 18.80
C GLY A 148 -13.42 0.58 19.45
N GLY A 149 -13.78 -0.65 19.77
CA GLY A 149 -15.03 -0.97 20.44
C GLY A 149 -16.28 -0.72 19.61
N VAL A 150 -17.31 -0.12 20.23
CA VAL A 150 -18.60 0.16 19.58
C VAL A 150 -18.46 1.29 18.55
N VAL A 151 -17.67 2.32 18.85
CA VAL A 151 -17.44 3.47 17.95
C VAL A 151 -16.83 3.00 16.62
N ASP A 152 -15.81 2.16 16.69
CA ASP A 152 -15.19 1.57 15.48
C ASP A 152 -16.22 0.81 14.63
N ARG A 153 -17.05 -0.01 15.28
CA ARG A 153 -18.05 -0.83 14.58
C ARG A 153 -19.10 0.03 13.88
N ILE A 154 -19.60 1.08 14.54
CA ILE A 154 -20.59 2.01 13.95
C ILE A 154 -19.98 2.79 12.80
N VAL A 155 -18.82 3.40 13.03
CA VAL A 155 -18.11 4.21 12.03
C VAL A 155 -17.77 3.39 10.78
N MET A 156 -17.29 2.16 10.95
CA MET A 156 -16.99 1.29 9.81
C MET A 156 -18.24 0.82 9.07
N ARG A 157 -19.38 0.63 9.74
CA ARG A 157 -20.66 0.33 9.07
C ARG A 157 -21.12 1.49 8.19
N ILE A 158 -21.03 2.73 8.69
CA ILE A 158 -21.33 3.93 7.91
C ILE A 158 -20.36 4.04 6.72
N ASN A 159 -19.08 3.81 6.96
CA ASN A 159 -18.06 3.83 5.92
C ASN A 159 -18.34 2.79 4.82
N ASP A 160 -18.76 1.59 5.18
CA ASP A 160 -19.09 0.53 4.21
C ASP A 160 -20.37 0.87 3.43
N ALA A 161 -21.38 1.48 4.07
CA ALA A 161 -22.59 1.94 3.41
C ALA A 161 -22.30 3.04 2.39
N VAL A 162 -21.47 4.04 2.73
CA VAL A 162 -21.05 5.09 1.78
C VAL A 162 -20.24 4.51 0.63
N SER A 163 -19.37 3.54 0.90
CA SER A 163 -18.55 2.89 -0.12
C SER A 163 -19.34 1.99 -1.07
N ALA A 164 -20.54 1.57 -0.70
CA ALA A 164 -21.41 0.77 -1.55
C ALA A 164 -22.07 1.58 -2.67
N ILE A 165 -22.15 2.91 -2.51
CA ILE A 165 -22.73 3.80 -3.53
C ILE A 165 -21.65 4.08 -4.60
N PRO A 166 -21.96 3.94 -5.90
CA PRO A 166 -21.04 4.34 -6.96
C PRO A 166 -20.68 5.82 -6.85
N HIS A 167 -19.40 6.12 -6.59
CA HIS A 167 -18.92 7.48 -6.29
C HIS A 167 -19.31 8.51 -7.35
N LEU A 168 -19.19 8.14 -8.64
CA LEU A 168 -19.53 9.05 -9.72
C LEU A 168 -21.00 9.44 -9.71
N ILE A 169 -21.91 8.48 -9.49
CA ILE A 169 -23.34 8.75 -9.45
C ILE A 169 -23.68 9.69 -8.29
N LEU A 170 -23.14 9.43 -7.10
CA LEU A 170 -23.37 10.28 -5.95
C LEU A 170 -22.83 11.71 -6.17
N THR A 171 -21.64 11.83 -6.76
CA THR A 171 -21.05 13.13 -7.11
C THR A 171 -21.92 13.88 -8.10
N VAL A 172 -22.37 13.25 -9.18
CA VAL A 172 -23.26 13.85 -10.19
C VAL A 172 -24.55 14.35 -9.57
N VAL A 173 -25.20 13.55 -8.72
CA VAL A 173 -26.45 13.96 -8.04
C VAL A 173 -26.22 15.16 -7.14
N ILE A 174 -25.16 15.17 -6.32
CA ILE A 174 -24.87 16.30 -5.43
C ILE A 174 -24.59 17.56 -6.25
N VAL A 175 -23.72 17.46 -7.27
CA VAL A 175 -23.35 18.64 -8.07
C VAL A 175 -24.53 19.19 -8.85
N ALA A 176 -25.41 18.33 -9.38
CA ALA A 176 -26.63 18.74 -10.06
C ALA A 176 -27.61 19.49 -9.11
N LEU A 177 -27.76 19.00 -7.87
CA LEU A 177 -28.62 19.65 -6.86
C LEU A 177 -28.14 21.05 -6.47
N PHE A 178 -26.83 21.29 -6.51
CA PHE A 178 -26.20 22.56 -6.13
C PHE A 178 -25.69 23.38 -7.34
N GLN A 179 -26.29 23.16 -8.51
CA GLN A 179 -26.07 23.95 -9.73
C GLN A 179 -24.61 24.10 -10.16
N GLY A 180 -23.79 23.06 -10.00
CA GLY A 180 -22.41 23.05 -10.48
C GLY A 180 -21.46 23.99 -9.74
N SER A 181 -21.77 24.41 -8.52
CA SER A 181 -20.86 25.29 -7.76
C SER A 181 -19.56 24.56 -7.39
N VAL A 182 -18.44 25.31 -7.36
CA VAL A 182 -17.13 24.80 -6.95
C VAL A 182 -17.20 24.11 -5.56
N ALA A 183 -17.95 24.73 -4.63
CA ALA A 183 -18.15 24.17 -3.29
C ALA A 183 -18.89 22.82 -3.33
N ALA A 184 -19.87 22.66 -4.22
CA ALA A 184 -20.58 21.39 -4.40
C ALA A 184 -19.67 20.31 -4.98
N ILE A 185 -18.81 20.65 -5.94
CA ILE A 185 -17.83 19.72 -6.51
C ILE A 185 -16.83 19.28 -5.46
N VAL A 186 -16.22 20.22 -4.74
CA VAL A 186 -15.26 19.92 -3.65
C VAL A 186 -15.93 19.10 -2.55
N GLY A 187 -17.13 19.50 -2.12
CA GLY A 187 -17.89 18.82 -1.07
C GLY A 187 -18.30 17.40 -1.47
N SER A 188 -18.77 17.21 -2.70
CA SER A 188 -19.16 15.89 -3.22
C SER A 188 -17.97 14.93 -3.31
N ILE A 189 -16.83 15.40 -3.82
CA ILE A 189 -15.60 14.59 -3.87
C ILE A 189 -15.11 14.28 -2.45
N ALA A 190 -15.14 15.26 -1.54
CA ALA A 190 -14.76 15.05 -0.14
C ALA A 190 -15.65 13.99 0.52
N LEU A 191 -16.97 14.08 0.32
CA LEU A 191 -17.97 13.16 0.89
C LEU A 191 -17.87 11.74 0.33
N THR A 192 -17.41 11.58 -0.89
CA THR A 192 -17.31 10.26 -1.54
C THR A 192 -15.95 9.59 -1.35
N HIS A 193 -14.87 10.37 -1.15
CA HIS A 193 -13.48 9.85 -1.16
C HIS A 193 -12.78 9.83 0.21
N TRP A 194 -13.44 10.20 1.30
CA TRP A 194 -12.88 10.09 2.66
C TRP A 194 -12.71 8.64 3.13
N SER A 195 -13.55 7.73 2.63
CA SER A 195 -13.64 6.32 3.07
C SER A 195 -12.31 5.55 2.97
N PRO A 196 -11.59 5.52 1.84
CA PRO A 196 -10.28 4.84 1.75
C PRO A 196 -9.26 5.44 2.72
N VAL A 197 -9.26 6.76 2.90
CA VAL A 197 -8.36 7.46 3.82
C VAL A 197 -8.64 7.05 5.26
N ALA A 198 -9.91 7.00 5.66
CA ALA A 198 -10.32 6.58 7.00
C ALA A 198 -9.88 5.15 7.32
N ARG A 199 -9.98 4.22 6.37
CA ARG A 199 -9.50 2.83 6.55
C ARG A 199 -7.99 2.76 6.75
N ILE A 200 -7.22 3.52 5.97
CA ILE A 200 -5.75 3.57 6.08
C ILE A 200 -5.35 4.15 7.45
N VAL A 201 -5.93 5.28 7.82
CA VAL A 201 -5.65 5.95 9.11
C VAL A 201 -6.05 5.07 10.29
N ARG A 202 -7.25 4.46 10.25
CA ARG A 202 -7.71 3.50 11.28
C ARG A 202 -6.71 2.36 11.46
N SER A 203 -6.26 1.73 10.38
CA SER A 203 -5.30 0.62 10.44
C SER A 203 -3.97 1.06 11.08
N ALA A 204 -3.46 2.24 10.71
CA ALA A 204 -2.25 2.79 11.29
C ALA A 204 -2.41 3.07 12.80
N VAL A 205 -3.53 3.68 13.19
CA VAL A 205 -3.85 3.99 14.59
C VAL A 205 -3.97 2.73 15.44
N LEU A 206 -4.68 1.71 14.97
CA LEU A 206 -4.82 0.44 15.68
C LEU A 206 -3.46 -0.26 15.86
N THR A 207 -2.60 -0.22 14.84
CA THR A 207 -1.24 -0.79 14.91
C THR A 207 -0.38 -0.09 15.97
N VAL A 208 -0.39 1.24 16.00
CA VAL A 208 0.37 2.01 16.98
C VAL A 208 -0.21 1.86 18.38
N ARG A 209 -1.54 1.83 18.51
CA ARG A 209 -2.22 1.64 19.79
C ARG A 209 -1.89 0.29 20.45
N ALA A 210 -1.71 -0.76 19.65
CA ALA A 210 -1.31 -2.09 20.12
C ALA A 210 0.19 -2.20 20.44
N SER A 211 1.01 -1.16 20.18
CA SER A 211 2.45 -1.20 20.43
C SER A 211 2.77 -1.16 21.94
N GLU A 212 3.87 -1.83 22.31
CA GLU A 212 4.40 -1.82 23.67
C GLU A 212 4.64 -0.38 24.21
N MET A 213 5.08 0.53 23.33
CA MET A 213 5.33 1.93 23.68
C MET A 213 4.06 2.63 24.18
N VAL A 214 2.92 2.41 23.53
CA VAL A 214 1.63 2.99 23.96
C VAL A 214 1.13 2.33 25.23
N GLN A 215 1.29 1.00 25.36
CA GLN A 215 0.92 0.28 26.57
C GLN A 215 1.75 0.74 27.79
N CYS A 216 3.06 0.90 27.63
CA CYS A 216 3.93 1.49 28.68
C CYS A 216 3.54 2.92 29.03
N SER A 217 3.13 3.73 28.04
CA SER A 217 2.66 5.09 28.30
C SER A 217 1.41 5.11 29.19
N TYR A 218 0.44 4.25 28.92
CA TYR A 218 -0.74 4.09 29.77
C TYR A 218 -0.38 3.56 31.17
N GLY A 219 0.54 2.56 31.25
CA GLY A 219 1.06 2.05 32.52
C GLY A 219 1.77 3.10 33.37
N ALA A 220 2.38 4.12 32.73
CA ALA A 220 2.98 5.27 33.38
C ALA A 220 1.97 6.39 33.72
N GLY A 221 0.66 6.18 33.52
CA GLY A 221 -0.39 7.14 33.85
C GLY A 221 -0.68 8.19 32.75
N ALA A 222 -0.22 7.99 31.51
CA ALA A 222 -0.52 8.93 30.43
C ALA A 222 -2.02 8.95 30.11
N SER A 223 -2.59 10.16 29.96
CA SER A 223 -3.98 10.33 29.55
C SER A 223 -4.18 9.97 28.08
N PHE A 224 -5.41 9.61 27.71
CA PHE A 224 -5.77 9.33 26.32
C PHE A 224 -5.43 10.49 25.38
N GLY A 225 -5.74 11.74 25.77
CA GLY A 225 -5.44 12.93 24.96
C GLY A 225 -3.93 13.11 24.72
N TRP A 226 -3.11 12.78 25.68
CA TRP A 226 -1.65 12.81 25.54
C TRP A 226 -1.19 11.73 24.54
N VAL A 227 -1.67 10.48 24.67
CA VAL A 227 -1.35 9.39 23.76
C VAL A 227 -1.83 9.71 22.33
N LEU A 228 -3.03 10.27 22.19
CA LEU A 228 -3.57 10.70 20.90
C LEU A 228 -2.63 11.70 20.22
N ARG A 229 -2.24 12.76 20.92
CA ARG A 229 -1.39 13.84 20.36
C ARG A 229 0.05 13.40 20.12
N LYS A 230 0.60 12.54 21.00
CA LYS A 230 2.04 12.20 20.97
C LYS A 230 2.34 10.97 20.11
N HIS A 231 1.41 10.03 20.01
CA HIS A 231 1.63 8.75 19.34
C HIS A 231 0.69 8.51 18.15
N LEU A 232 -0.62 8.67 18.33
CA LEU A 232 -1.60 8.27 17.32
C LEU A 232 -1.72 9.30 16.19
N ALA A 233 -1.84 10.58 16.49
CA ALA A 233 -1.98 11.63 15.48
C ALA A 233 -0.72 11.76 14.59
N PRO A 234 0.53 11.73 15.10
CA PRO A 234 1.71 11.71 14.25
C PRO A 234 1.80 10.48 13.35
N ALA A 235 1.37 9.32 13.84
CA ALA A 235 1.30 8.11 13.01
C ALA A 235 0.26 8.25 11.89
N ALA A 236 -0.90 8.81 12.19
CA ALA A 236 -1.96 9.09 11.22
C ALA A 236 -1.52 10.09 10.15
N SER A 237 -0.81 11.17 10.53
CA SER A 237 -0.42 12.26 9.61
C SER A 237 0.48 11.79 8.46
N GLY A 238 1.42 10.89 8.73
CA GLY A 238 2.28 10.33 7.68
C GLY A 238 1.50 9.55 6.63
N HIS A 239 0.53 8.74 7.04
CA HIS A 239 -0.34 8.00 6.14
C HIS A 239 -1.35 8.91 5.43
N ALA A 240 -1.84 9.94 6.12
CA ALA A 240 -2.73 10.94 5.54
C ALA A 240 -2.08 11.71 4.39
N LEU A 241 -0.81 12.11 4.54
CA LEU A 241 -0.08 12.81 3.49
C LEU A 241 0.08 11.98 2.23
N VAL A 242 0.39 10.69 2.39
CA VAL A 242 0.46 9.74 1.27
C VAL A 242 -0.91 9.56 0.62
N ALA A 243 -1.97 9.40 1.42
CA ALA A 243 -3.34 9.26 0.91
C ALA A 243 -3.79 10.52 0.15
N MET A 244 -3.50 11.72 0.66
CA MET A 244 -3.78 12.99 -0.01
C MET A 244 -3.08 13.08 -1.37
N ALA A 245 -1.79 12.75 -1.42
CA ALA A 245 -1.04 12.75 -2.67
C ALA A 245 -1.62 11.76 -3.70
N MET A 246 -2.12 10.60 -3.25
CA MET A 246 -2.80 9.63 -4.12
C MET A 246 -4.17 10.12 -4.59
N LEU A 247 -4.87 10.86 -3.75
CA LEU A 247 -6.22 11.31 -4.03
C LEU A 247 -6.24 12.51 -4.98
N THR A 248 -5.22 13.38 -4.97
CA THR A 248 -5.19 14.60 -5.79
C THR A 248 -5.41 14.34 -7.29
N PRO A 249 -4.64 13.47 -7.98
CA PRO A 249 -4.88 13.21 -9.41
C PRO A 249 -6.23 12.56 -9.68
N HIS A 250 -6.73 11.77 -8.73
CA HIS A 250 -8.04 11.15 -8.82
C HIS A 250 -9.16 12.20 -8.69
N ALA A 251 -9.01 13.17 -7.80
CA ALA A 251 -9.96 14.27 -7.63
C ALA A 251 -10.01 15.18 -8.86
N VAL A 252 -8.86 15.49 -9.49
CA VAL A 252 -8.81 16.23 -10.76
C VAL A 252 -9.57 15.47 -11.85
N TRP A 253 -9.35 14.17 -11.96
CA TRP A 253 -10.06 13.34 -12.94
C TRP A 253 -11.56 13.31 -12.70
N HIS A 254 -12.01 13.19 -11.44
CA HIS A 254 -13.43 13.22 -11.07
C HIS A 254 -14.08 14.55 -11.38
N GLU A 255 -13.45 15.67 -10.99
CA GLU A 255 -13.90 17.02 -11.32
C GLU A 255 -14.08 17.17 -12.84
N SER A 256 -13.03 16.85 -13.60
CA SER A 256 -13.07 16.99 -15.06
C SER A 256 -14.12 16.09 -15.70
N THR A 257 -14.38 14.90 -15.16
CA THR A 257 -15.45 14.01 -15.66
C THR A 257 -16.83 14.60 -15.43
N VAL A 258 -17.11 15.13 -14.24
CA VAL A 258 -18.41 15.75 -13.92
C VAL A 258 -18.61 17.02 -14.73
N SER A 259 -17.60 17.84 -14.89
CA SER A 259 -17.61 19.05 -15.70
C SER A 259 -17.81 18.73 -17.19
N PHE A 260 -17.17 17.67 -17.71
CA PHE A 260 -17.37 17.18 -19.08
C PHE A 260 -18.78 16.68 -19.35
N LEU A 261 -19.52 16.22 -18.34
CA LEU A 261 -20.92 15.84 -18.45
C LEU A 261 -21.89 17.06 -18.47
N GLY A 262 -21.37 18.28 -18.47
CA GLY A 262 -22.16 19.51 -18.47
C GLY A 262 -22.74 19.87 -17.10
N LEU A 263 -22.33 19.18 -16.03
CA LEU A 263 -22.79 19.41 -14.66
C LEU A 263 -21.76 20.18 -13.82
N GLY A 264 -20.65 20.56 -14.43
CA GLY A 264 -19.53 21.21 -13.75
C GLY A 264 -19.69 22.70 -13.52
N ILE A 265 -18.56 23.38 -13.39
CA ILE A 265 -18.47 24.82 -13.14
C ILE A 265 -19.06 25.59 -14.33
N GLN A 266 -19.69 26.72 -14.03
CA GLN A 266 -20.21 27.62 -15.07
C GLN A 266 -19.09 28.16 -15.96
N ALA A 267 -19.44 28.54 -17.20
CA ALA A 267 -18.48 28.83 -18.28
C ALA A 267 -17.54 30.02 -18.01
N ASP A 268 -17.78 30.82 -16.98
CA ASP A 268 -16.96 31.98 -16.64
C ASP A 268 -15.57 31.61 -16.11
N GLU A 269 -15.43 30.42 -15.51
CA GLU A 269 -14.13 29.87 -15.07
C GLU A 269 -13.95 28.44 -15.60
N PRO A 270 -13.51 28.27 -16.85
CA PRO A 270 -13.47 26.96 -17.47
C PRO A 270 -12.44 26.05 -16.78
N SER A 271 -12.89 24.89 -16.31
CA SER A 271 -12.02 23.77 -15.97
C SER A 271 -11.65 22.97 -17.21
N LEU A 272 -10.70 22.02 -17.10
CA LEU A 272 -10.38 21.12 -18.22
C LEU A 272 -11.62 20.35 -18.69
N GLY A 273 -12.47 19.91 -17.77
CA GLY A 273 -13.72 19.22 -18.09
C GLY A 273 -14.71 20.11 -18.84
N THR A 274 -14.92 21.33 -18.38
CA THR A 274 -15.80 22.31 -19.05
C THR A 274 -15.26 22.68 -20.44
N LEU A 275 -13.94 22.87 -20.58
CA LEU A 275 -13.33 23.15 -21.88
C LEU A 275 -13.54 21.98 -22.86
N MET A 276 -13.44 20.74 -22.38
CA MET A 276 -13.71 19.55 -23.18
C MET A 276 -15.21 19.39 -23.52
N ASP A 277 -16.12 19.82 -22.65
CA ASP A 277 -17.57 19.84 -22.92
C ASP A 277 -17.92 20.81 -24.04
N LEU A 278 -17.40 22.03 -23.99
CA LEU A 278 -17.55 23.03 -25.05
C LEU A 278 -17.02 22.53 -26.39
N ALA A 279 -15.92 21.78 -26.37
CA ALA A 279 -15.30 21.23 -27.59
C ALA A 279 -16.10 20.11 -28.28
N ARG A 280 -17.18 19.61 -27.69
CA ARG A 280 -18.01 18.53 -28.32
C ARG A 280 -18.60 19.01 -29.64
N GLU A 281 -19.09 20.23 -29.69
CA GLU A 281 -19.65 20.81 -30.92
C GLU A 281 -18.55 21.10 -31.94
N ASP A 282 -17.37 21.49 -31.49
CA ASP A 282 -16.24 21.83 -32.35
C ASP A 282 -15.71 20.61 -33.13
N ILE A 283 -15.79 19.40 -32.55
CA ILE A 283 -15.43 18.16 -33.24
C ILE A 283 -16.33 17.93 -34.44
N THR A 284 -17.64 18.17 -34.31
CA THR A 284 -18.58 17.96 -35.42
C THR A 284 -18.31 18.91 -36.58
N ARG A 285 -17.65 20.05 -36.31
CA ARG A 285 -17.20 21.05 -37.29
C ARG A 285 -15.78 20.78 -37.81
N GLY A 286 -15.17 19.63 -37.41
CA GLY A 286 -13.83 19.21 -37.87
C GLY A 286 -12.67 19.68 -36.98
N ALA A 287 -12.93 20.46 -35.92
CA ALA A 287 -11.89 20.98 -35.01
C ALA A 287 -11.54 19.99 -33.90
N TRP A 288 -10.96 18.85 -34.26
CA TRP A 288 -10.57 17.78 -33.34
C TRP A 288 -9.57 18.22 -32.25
N TRP A 289 -8.74 19.23 -32.55
CA TRP A 289 -7.73 19.78 -31.62
C TRP A 289 -8.34 20.41 -30.39
N ALA A 290 -9.57 20.95 -30.48
CA ALA A 290 -10.25 21.59 -29.36
C ALA A 290 -10.50 20.62 -28.20
N LEU A 291 -10.74 19.34 -28.48
CA LEU A 291 -10.87 18.30 -27.48
C LEU A 291 -9.54 17.60 -27.17
N ALA A 292 -8.72 17.31 -28.21
CA ALA A 292 -7.56 16.46 -28.07
C ALA A 292 -6.50 17.05 -27.14
N PHE A 293 -6.20 18.36 -27.22
CA PHE A 293 -5.19 18.98 -26.37
C PHE A 293 -5.60 19.08 -24.90
N PRO A 294 -6.79 19.56 -24.52
CA PRO A 294 -7.22 19.51 -23.12
C PRO A 294 -7.29 18.08 -22.54
N ALA A 295 -7.77 17.11 -23.32
CA ALA A 295 -7.80 15.71 -22.90
C ALA A 295 -6.40 15.13 -22.70
N MET A 296 -5.44 15.48 -23.57
CA MET A 296 -4.04 15.07 -23.42
C MET A 296 -3.42 15.68 -22.16
N ILE A 297 -3.67 16.95 -21.87
CA ILE A 297 -3.17 17.62 -20.66
C ILE A 297 -3.79 16.97 -19.41
N LEU A 298 -5.08 16.64 -19.42
CA LEU A 298 -5.74 15.90 -18.35
C LEU A 298 -5.11 14.52 -18.14
N LEU A 299 -4.87 13.77 -19.21
CA LEU A 299 -4.21 12.47 -19.17
C LEU A 299 -2.79 12.56 -18.59
N LEU A 300 -2.00 13.52 -19.06
CA LEU A 300 -0.63 13.75 -18.57
C LEU A 300 -0.64 14.14 -17.09
N THR A 301 -1.58 14.98 -16.66
CA THR A 301 -1.72 15.40 -15.26
C THR A 301 -2.04 14.21 -14.35
N THR A 302 -3.01 13.38 -14.74
CA THR A 302 -3.40 12.20 -13.97
C THR A 302 -2.31 11.14 -13.93
N MET A 303 -1.67 10.84 -15.07
CA MET A 303 -0.60 9.84 -15.14
C MET A 303 0.66 10.26 -14.39
N SER A 304 1.06 11.53 -14.51
CA SER A 304 2.20 12.07 -13.77
C SER A 304 1.91 12.11 -12.26
N GLY A 305 0.71 12.49 -11.86
CA GLY A 305 0.26 12.45 -10.47
C GLY A 305 0.30 11.04 -9.87
N VAL A 306 -0.19 10.02 -10.59
CA VAL A 306 -0.10 8.62 -10.15
C VAL A 306 1.36 8.16 -10.01
N SER A 307 2.26 8.60 -10.87
CA SER A 307 3.68 8.24 -10.72
C SER A 307 4.36 8.88 -9.50
N LEU A 308 3.92 10.09 -9.10
CA LEU A 308 4.35 10.73 -7.85
C LEU A 308 3.95 9.93 -6.61
N THR A 309 2.72 9.44 -6.57
CA THR A 309 2.20 8.69 -5.42
C THR A 309 2.95 7.38 -5.21
N ARG A 310 3.28 6.67 -6.28
CA ARG A 310 4.12 5.45 -6.21
C ARG A 310 5.49 5.73 -5.60
N GLY A 311 6.09 6.90 -5.83
CA GLY A 311 7.35 7.33 -5.19
C GLY A 311 7.22 7.63 -3.71
N ALA A 312 6.13 8.24 -3.30
CA ALA A 312 5.86 8.56 -1.91
C ALA A 312 5.66 7.28 -1.07
N THR A 313 4.88 6.31 -1.57
CA THR A 313 4.67 5.00 -0.90
C THR A 313 5.96 4.23 -0.75
N ALA A 314 6.78 4.14 -1.79
CA ALA A 314 8.08 3.45 -1.72
C ALA A 314 9.09 4.13 -0.78
N ARG A 315 9.04 5.45 -0.63
CA ARG A 315 9.86 6.16 0.38
C ARG A 315 9.38 5.88 1.78
N ALA A 316 8.07 5.86 2.01
CA ALA A 316 7.47 5.51 3.29
C ALA A 316 7.86 4.10 3.72
N GLU A 317 7.77 3.11 2.84
CA GLU A 317 8.18 1.72 3.08
C GLU A 317 9.69 1.59 3.40
N ARG A 318 10.55 2.30 2.66
CA ARG A 318 12.01 2.34 2.92
C ARG A 318 12.33 3.01 4.25
N GLY A 319 11.57 4.02 4.66
CA GLY A 319 11.69 4.67 5.97
C GLY A 319 11.44 3.68 7.10
N VAL A 320 10.35 2.93 7.01
CA VAL A 320 9.98 1.87 7.97
C VAL A 320 11.03 0.75 7.99
N GLY A 321 11.52 0.33 6.82
CA GLY A 321 12.57 -0.69 6.71
C GLY A 321 13.90 -0.26 7.34
N LYS A 322 14.32 1.00 7.14
CA LYS A 322 15.52 1.58 7.77
C LYS A 322 15.38 1.69 9.29
N GLN A 323 14.21 2.04 9.78
CA GLN A 323 13.94 2.15 11.22
C GLN A 323 13.91 0.77 11.89
N LYS A 324 13.32 -0.24 11.24
CA LYS A 324 13.42 -1.65 11.68
C LYS A 324 14.88 -2.14 11.71
N LYS A 325 15.69 -1.81 10.69
CA LYS A 325 17.11 -2.19 10.63
C LYS A 325 17.94 -1.46 11.69
N LYS A 326 17.68 -0.17 11.95
CA LYS A 326 18.33 0.59 13.04
C LYS A 326 17.98 0.02 14.42
N SER A 327 16.71 -0.30 14.68
CA SER A 327 16.29 -0.90 15.94
C SER A 327 16.86 -2.31 16.13
N ALA A 328 17.01 -3.10 15.07
CA ALA A 328 17.67 -4.39 15.11
C ALA A 328 19.16 -4.25 15.44
N LEU A 329 19.89 -3.34 14.77
CA LEU A 329 21.31 -3.05 15.04
C LEU A 329 21.54 -2.48 16.44
N GLN A 330 20.64 -1.64 16.96
CA GLN A 330 20.71 -1.15 18.34
C GLN A 330 20.45 -2.25 19.37
N LYS A 331 19.56 -3.20 19.08
CA LYS A 331 19.37 -4.39 19.91
C LYS A 331 20.60 -5.30 19.89
N GLU A 332 21.26 -5.46 18.76
CA GLU A 332 22.52 -6.22 18.64
C GLU A 332 23.68 -5.53 19.36
N ALA A 333 23.85 -4.21 19.22
CA ALA A 333 24.86 -3.43 19.93
C ALA A 333 24.65 -3.39 21.45
N GLY A 334 23.38 -3.38 21.90
CA GLY A 334 23.02 -3.49 23.31
C GLY A 334 23.27 -4.87 23.92
N ALA A 335 23.11 -5.94 23.12
CA ALA A 335 23.40 -7.31 23.53
C ALA A 335 24.91 -7.56 23.65
N GLY A 336 25.71 -6.99 22.74
CA GLY A 336 27.18 -7.14 22.75
C GLY A 336 27.87 -6.47 23.96
N ARG A 337 27.26 -5.46 24.57
CA ARG A 337 27.82 -4.80 25.77
C ARG A 337 27.48 -5.49 27.09
N ARG A 338 26.45 -6.36 27.13
CA ARG A 338 26.10 -7.15 28.33
C ARG A 338 26.75 -8.54 28.38
N GLY A 339 27.44 -8.96 27.31
CA GLY A 339 28.02 -10.28 27.18
C GLY A 339 29.43 -10.46 27.78
N ARG A 340 29.97 -9.55 28.58
CA ARG A 340 31.27 -9.71 29.22
C ARG A 340 31.11 -9.65 30.73
N ARG A 341 30.72 -10.77 31.31
CA ARG A 341 31.12 -11.32 32.63
C ARG A 341 30.14 -12.40 33.10
N SER A 342 30.54 -13.62 32.89
CA SER A 342 30.57 -14.65 33.94
C SER A 342 31.30 -15.85 33.37
N GLU A 343 32.43 -16.16 33.97
CA GLU A 343 33.20 -17.38 33.80
C GLU A 343 32.31 -18.61 34.06
N PRO A 344 32.58 -19.74 33.38
CA PRO A 344 31.81 -20.94 33.63
C PRO A 344 32.20 -21.50 35.02
N ALA A 345 31.26 -21.54 35.92
CA ALA A 345 31.38 -22.35 37.12
C ALA A 345 31.39 -23.82 36.74
N GLU A 346 32.33 -24.55 37.29
CA GLU A 346 32.50 -26.01 37.11
C GLU A 346 31.22 -26.80 37.44
N PRO A 347 30.94 -27.92 36.76
CA PRO A 347 29.74 -28.68 36.98
C PRO A 347 29.81 -29.43 38.30
N THR A 348 29.08 -28.94 39.28
CA THR A 348 28.75 -29.72 40.48
C THR A 348 27.75 -30.80 40.07
N GLU A 349 28.10 -32.06 40.26
CA GLU A 349 27.18 -33.19 40.15
C GLU A 349 25.99 -32.98 41.04
N ALA A 350 24.79 -32.83 40.45
CA ALA A 350 23.54 -32.74 41.16
C ALA A 350 22.59 -33.83 40.70
N THR A 351 22.22 -34.62 41.65
CA THR A 351 21.19 -35.60 41.75
C THR A 351 19.94 -35.26 40.89
N SER A 352 19.51 -36.23 40.08
CA SER A 352 18.31 -36.19 39.27
C SER A 352 17.05 -36.13 40.14
N GLU A 353 16.46 -34.92 40.28
CA GLU A 353 15.11 -34.75 40.76
C GLU A 353 14.11 -34.50 39.62
N LEU A 354 12.99 -35.18 39.66
CA LEU A 354 11.83 -35.04 38.77
C LEU A 354 11.38 -33.58 38.71
N GLY A 355 11.64 -32.87 37.57
CA GLY A 355 11.18 -31.52 37.34
C GLY A 355 12.12 -30.62 36.53
N GLU A 356 13.09 -31.16 35.80
CA GLU A 356 13.98 -30.43 34.92
C GLU A 356 13.59 -30.65 33.44
N LEU A 357 13.43 -29.56 32.70
CA LEU A 357 13.24 -29.61 31.25
C LEU A 357 14.63 -29.55 30.59
N ARG A 358 15.07 -30.64 29.96
CA ARG A 358 16.37 -30.72 29.31
C ARG A 358 16.23 -31.06 27.82
N ALA A 359 16.80 -30.25 26.97
CA ALA A 359 16.96 -30.54 25.54
C ALA A 359 18.46 -30.69 25.25
N ARG A 360 18.86 -31.74 24.56
CA ARG A 360 20.23 -31.98 24.11
C ARG A 360 20.23 -32.19 22.60
N GLY A 361 21.00 -31.36 21.89
CA GLY A 361 21.10 -31.47 20.44
C GLY A 361 19.83 -31.18 19.65
N LEU A 362 18.83 -30.51 20.24
CA LEU A 362 17.53 -30.30 19.62
C LEU A 362 17.65 -29.73 18.21
N GLY A 363 17.22 -30.49 17.22
CA GLY A 363 17.07 -30.13 15.83
C GLY A 363 15.61 -30.08 15.44
N VAL A 364 15.22 -29.14 14.60
CA VAL A 364 13.86 -29.06 13.99
C VAL A 364 14.00 -28.84 12.51
N GLU A 365 13.50 -29.80 11.73
CA GLU A 365 13.47 -29.78 10.29
C GLU A 365 12.00 -29.62 9.81
N VAL A 366 11.78 -28.75 8.84
CA VAL A 366 10.46 -28.56 8.20
C VAL A 366 10.62 -28.72 6.69
N GLY A 367 10.11 -29.81 6.15
CA GLY A 367 10.36 -30.23 4.77
C GLY A 367 11.84 -30.59 4.57
N ALA A 368 12.53 -29.94 3.63
CA ALA A 368 13.97 -30.14 3.37
C ALA A 368 14.86 -29.06 4.03
N LYS A 369 14.32 -28.26 4.95
CA LYS A 369 15.05 -27.13 5.55
C LYS A 369 15.19 -27.29 7.05
N ASN A 370 16.45 -27.34 7.52
CA ASN A 370 16.77 -27.28 8.95
C ASN A 370 16.54 -25.86 9.46
N ILE A 371 15.57 -25.71 10.39
CA ILE A 371 15.23 -24.42 11.01
C ILE A 371 16.01 -24.20 12.30
N VAL A 372 16.29 -25.28 13.02
CA VAL A 372 17.02 -25.28 14.28
C VAL A 372 17.98 -26.48 14.28
N CYS A 373 19.22 -26.28 14.69
CA CYS A 373 20.22 -27.35 14.78
C CYS A 373 20.97 -27.26 16.10
N GLY A 374 21.09 -28.40 16.81
CA GLY A 374 22.03 -28.58 17.90
C GLY A 374 21.80 -27.71 19.14
N VAL A 375 20.54 -27.35 19.48
CA VAL A 375 20.26 -26.51 20.64
C VAL A 375 20.29 -27.32 21.92
N ASN A 376 21.14 -26.90 22.86
CA ASN A 376 21.21 -27.43 24.21
C ASN A 376 20.57 -26.43 25.19
N LEU A 377 19.60 -26.87 25.97
CA LEU A 377 18.90 -26.05 26.94
C LEU A 377 18.51 -26.87 28.15
N THR A 378 18.70 -26.30 29.34
CA THR A 378 18.29 -26.91 30.60
C THR A 378 17.52 -25.82 31.39
N VAL A 379 16.32 -26.14 31.86
CA VAL A 379 15.49 -25.23 32.67
C VAL A 379 15.03 -26.02 33.90
N ARG A 380 15.35 -25.54 35.09
CA ARG A 380 14.97 -26.16 36.35
C ARG A 380 13.60 -25.71 36.80
N ARG A 381 12.98 -26.48 37.66
CA ARG A 381 11.68 -26.13 38.22
C ARG A 381 11.74 -24.79 38.96
N GLY A 382 10.84 -23.84 38.59
CA GLY A 382 10.82 -22.46 39.12
C GLY A 382 11.78 -21.50 38.44
N GLU A 383 12.59 -21.95 37.47
CA GLU A 383 13.50 -21.12 36.69
C GLU A 383 12.79 -20.58 35.44
N VAL A 384 13.08 -19.33 35.08
CA VAL A 384 12.60 -18.70 33.86
C VAL A 384 13.78 -18.51 32.92
N ALA A 385 13.78 -19.24 31.81
CA ALA A 385 14.80 -19.10 30.76
C ALA A 385 14.29 -18.25 29.59
N GLY A 386 15.06 -17.22 29.20
CA GLY A 386 14.76 -16.35 28.08
C GLY A 386 15.57 -16.71 26.82
N LEU A 387 14.92 -17.03 25.69
CA LEU A 387 15.56 -17.23 24.40
C LEU A 387 15.72 -15.90 23.68
N ILE A 388 16.96 -15.43 23.50
CA ILE A 388 17.31 -14.18 22.85
C ILE A 388 17.97 -14.47 21.50
N GLY A 389 17.58 -13.72 20.45
CA GLY A 389 18.17 -13.85 19.11
C GLY A 389 17.39 -13.02 18.08
N THR A 390 17.93 -12.93 16.85
CA THR A 390 17.34 -12.15 15.74
C THR A 390 15.97 -12.71 15.31
N SER A 391 15.14 -11.88 14.66
CA SER A 391 13.87 -12.34 14.09
C SER A 391 14.16 -13.37 12.99
N GLY A 392 13.48 -14.53 13.04
CA GLY A 392 13.70 -15.63 12.12
C GLY A 392 14.79 -16.65 12.55
N SER A 393 15.45 -16.46 13.72
CA SER A 393 16.48 -17.40 14.23
C SER A 393 15.93 -18.69 14.86
N GLY A 394 14.65 -19.00 14.71
CA GLY A 394 14.08 -20.25 15.21
C GLY A 394 13.64 -20.26 16.69
N LYS A 395 13.69 -19.14 17.43
CA LYS A 395 13.31 -19.10 18.87
C LYS A 395 11.91 -19.64 19.17
N SER A 396 10.94 -19.22 18.41
CA SER A 396 9.54 -19.71 18.57
C SER A 396 9.41 -21.19 18.19
N THR A 397 10.25 -21.67 17.29
CA THR A 397 10.31 -23.07 16.89
C THR A 397 10.92 -23.93 18.01
N VAL A 398 12.00 -23.44 18.63
CA VAL A 398 12.59 -24.10 19.82
C VAL A 398 11.57 -24.16 20.96
N GLY A 399 10.93 -23.05 21.30
CA GLY A 399 9.92 -23.02 22.37
C GLY A 399 8.75 -23.97 22.10
N ARG A 400 8.26 -24.05 20.87
CA ARG A 400 7.19 -25.00 20.49
C ARG A 400 7.65 -26.44 20.50
N ALA A 401 8.86 -26.72 20.04
CA ALA A 401 9.44 -28.07 20.05
C ALA A 401 9.59 -28.60 21.50
N LEU A 402 10.02 -27.73 22.43
CA LEU A 402 10.17 -28.08 23.85
C LEU A 402 8.87 -28.50 24.54
N ILE A 403 7.73 -27.96 24.08
CA ILE A 403 6.39 -28.29 24.62
C ILE A 403 5.62 -29.26 23.71
N GLY A 404 6.29 -29.92 22.73
CA GLY A 404 5.68 -30.90 21.84
C GLY A 404 4.74 -30.30 20.76
N MET A 405 4.68 -28.98 20.60
CA MET A 405 3.86 -28.29 19.58
C MET A 405 4.68 -28.03 18.32
N VAL A 406 4.84 -29.02 17.48
CA VAL A 406 5.58 -28.90 16.21
C VAL A 406 4.61 -28.77 15.04
N PRO A 407 4.91 -27.96 14.00
CA PRO A 407 4.07 -27.88 12.80
C PRO A 407 3.93 -29.24 12.11
N THR A 408 2.79 -29.47 11.46
CA THR A 408 2.55 -30.69 10.68
C THR A 408 3.62 -30.86 9.60
N GLY A 409 4.32 -32.00 9.59
CA GLY A 409 5.42 -32.27 8.66
C GLY A 409 6.81 -31.85 9.14
N ALA A 410 6.95 -31.40 10.39
CA ALA A 410 8.25 -31.17 11.02
C ALA A 410 8.78 -32.45 11.70
N ARG A 411 10.10 -32.66 11.60
CA ARG A 411 10.83 -33.67 12.38
C ARG A 411 11.60 -32.99 13.50
N VAL A 412 11.55 -33.57 14.69
CA VAL A 412 12.32 -33.15 15.87
C VAL A 412 13.34 -34.26 16.16
N GLU A 413 14.61 -33.89 16.21
CA GLU A 413 15.73 -34.78 16.58
C GLU A 413 16.31 -34.39 17.94
#